data_d38a606aa5e36b379b9c51ed802e4c7e
#
_entry.id   d38a606aa5e36b379b9c51ed802e4c7e
#
_cell.length_a   1.000
_cell.length_b   1.000
_cell.length_c   1.000
_cell.angle_alpha   90.00
_cell.angle_beta   90.00
_cell.angle_gamma   90.00
#
_symmetry.space_group_name_H-M   'P 1'
#
loop_
_entity.id
_entity.type
_entity.pdbx_description
1 polymer ?
#
loop_
_entity_poly.entity_id
_entity_poly.type
_entity_poly.pdbx_seq_one_letter_code
_entity_poly.pdbx_strand_id
1 'polypeptide(L)'
;NIFFYFILSTSLFFDLFFNIDSAGSGGFIADYNSTWPLVENPLAYKANLDFKFPLHYYIASFIYKIVNDKEIVRFVYCLLAIPIPYLFFLCLKIKFKKINLNNLFLFSLVIFLLPSFRSAAVWPNTQITGIFFFLVALFYFLKWETKNEFKKFNVEIILTIFFISLTVYSRQIYAMIFFYFMIIFFRKLSFTLFLKTSLIVGLFALPGIIFVIFL
;
A
#
# COMPACT_ATOMS: atom_id res chain seq x y z
N ASN A 1 14.53 -2.16 -21.27
CA ASN A 1 13.40 -2.26 -20.32
C ASN A 1 13.41 -1.12 -19.29
N ILE A 2 14.58 -0.68 -18.78
CA ILE A 2 14.71 0.47 -17.88
C ILE A 2 14.20 1.76 -18.56
N PHE A 3 14.43 1.90 -19.85
CA PHE A 3 13.94 3.03 -20.65
C PHE A 3 12.41 3.13 -20.64
N PHE A 4 11.70 2.00 -20.83
CA PHE A 4 10.23 1.97 -20.71
C PHE A 4 9.74 2.31 -19.32
N TYR A 5 10.41 1.82 -18.28
CA TYR A 5 10.08 2.20 -16.90
C TYR A 5 10.20 3.71 -16.70
N PHE A 6 11.28 4.31 -17.19
CA PHE A 6 11.49 5.75 -17.10
C PHE A 6 10.40 6.54 -17.86
N ILE A 7 10.08 6.17 -19.11
CA ILE A 7 9.03 6.82 -19.89
C ILE A 7 7.67 6.71 -19.18
N LEU A 8 7.30 5.51 -18.71
CA LEU A 8 6.01 5.29 -18.08
C LEU A 8 5.92 5.99 -16.71
N SER A 9 6.99 6.02 -15.93
CA SER A 9 7.00 6.76 -14.68
C SER A 9 6.92 8.27 -14.89
N THR A 10 7.63 8.81 -15.89
CA THR A 10 7.55 10.23 -16.22
C THR A 10 6.18 10.62 -16.78
N SER A 11 5.46 9.70 -17.42
CA SER A 11 4.11 9.96 -17.91
C SER A 11 3.10 10.23 -16.78
N LEU A 12 3.35 9.79 -15.55
CA LEU A 12 2.51 10.13 -14.39
C LEU A 12 2.56 11.63 -14.06
N PHE A 13 3.68 12.30 -14.34
CA PHE A 13 3.79 13.74 -14.14
C PHE A 13 2.92 14.52 -15.12
N PHE A 14 2.69 14.01 -16.34
CA PHE A 14 1.71 14.59 -17.25
C PHE A 14 0.31 14.54 -16.64
N ASP A 15 -0.10 13.39 -16.08
CA ASP A 15 -1.40 13.27 -15.42
C ASP A 15 -1.50 14.23 -14.22
N LEU A 16 -0.42 14.39 -13.46
CA LEU A 16 -0.35 15.33 -12.35
C LEU A 16 -0.52 16.79 -12.81
N PHE A 17 0.26 17.23 -13.82
CA PHE A 17 0.22 18.60 -14.31
C PHE A 17 -1.09 18.96 -15.00
N PHE A 18 -1.67 18.04 -15.76
CA PHE A 18 -2.92 18.27 -16.48
C PHE A 18 -4.17 17.89 -15.69
N ASN A 19 -4.00 17.47 -14.42
CA ASN A 19 -5.09 17.01 -13.55
C ASN A 19 -5.94 15.91 -14.21
N ILE A 20 -5.27 15.00 -14.96
CA ILE A 20 -5.95 13.93 -15.66
C ILE A 20 -6.41 12.89 -14.64
N ASP A 21 -7.72 12.84 -14.43
CA ASP A 21 -8.38 11.78 -13.68
C ASP A 21 -9.17 10.92 -14.67
N SER A 22 -8.64 9.73 -14.93
CA SER A 22 -9.27 8.78 -15.85
C SER A 22 -10.38 7.95 -15.20
N ALA A 23 -10.65 8.14 -13.91
CA ALA A 23 -11.70 7.39 -13.18
C ALA A 23 -13.13 7.81 -13.54
N GLY A 24 -13.27 8.81 -14.43
CA GLY A 24 -14.57 9.24 -14.97
C GLY A 24 -15.36 10.18 -14.05
N SER A 25 -16.32 10.89 -14.65
CA SER A 25 -17.38 11.70 -14.04
C SER A 25 -17.06 12.39 -12.71
N GLY A 26 -16.21 13.40 -12.74
CA GLY A 26 -16.00 14.29 -11.58
C GLY A 26 -15.15 13.70 -10.44
N GLY A 27 -14.52 12.56 -10.66
CA GLY A 27 -13.74 11.84 -9.66
C GLY A 27 -12.68 12.70 -9.01
N PHE A 28 -11.86 13.41 -9.80
CA PHE A 28 -10.81 14.28 -9.27
C PHE A 28 -11.36 15.36 -8.34
N ILE A 29 -12.39 16.12 -8.76
CA ILE A 29 -12.96 17.21 -7.97
C ILE A 29 -13.63 16.66 -6.71
N ALA A 30 -14.41 15.58 -6.80
CA ALA A 30 -15.09 14.98 -5.67
C ALA A 30 -14.08 14.43 -4.65
N ASP A 31 -13.09 13.70 -5.12
CA ASP A 31 -12.05 13.12 -4.28
C ASP A 31 -11.12 14.19 -3.71
N TYR A 32 -10.77 15.22 -4.48
CA TYR A 32 -10.04 16.37 -3.99
C TYR A 32 -10.78 17.05 -2.85
N ASN A 33 -12.07 17.37 -3.03
CA ASN A 33 -12.89 18.07 -2.04
C ASN A 33 -13.13 17.21 -0.78
N SER A 34 -13.21 15.88 -0.91
CA SER A 34 -13.40 15.00 0.24
C SER A 34 -12.11 14.69 1.00
N THR A 35 -10.97 14.67 0.32
CA THR A 35 -9.67 14.28 0.89
C THR A 35 -9.01 15.43 1.66
N TRP A 36 -9.02 16.66 1.11
CA TRP A 36 -8.27 17.77 1.69
C TRP A 36 -8.75 18.18 3.09
N PRO A 37 -10.03 18.24 3.44
CA PRO A 37 -10.43 18.49 4.82
C PRO A 37 -9.86 17.47 5.81
N LEU A 38 -9.71 16.21 5.39
CA LEU A 38 -9.14 15.15 6.23
C LEU A 38 -7.60 15.23 6.31
N VAL A 39 -6.94 15.74 5.27
CA VAL A 39 -5.50 16.00 5.29
C VAL A 39 -5.17 17.20 6.16
N GLU A 40 -5.96 18.27 6.08
CA GLU A 40 -5.79 19.48 6.89
C GLU A 40 -6.06 19.21 8.37
N ASN A 41 -7.10 18.42 8.67
CA ASN A 41 -7.46 18.03 10.03
C ASN A 41 -7.86 16.54 10.13
N PRO A 42 -6.89 15.62 10.29
CA PRO A 42 -7.19 14.18 10.40
C PRO A 42 -8.08 13.81 11.59
N LEU A 43 -8.14 14.66 12.64
CA LEU A 43 -9.01 14.43 13.81
C LEU A 43 -10.47 14.75 13.52
N ALA A 44 -10.77 15.60 12.53
CA ALA A 44 -12.14 15.84 12.05
C ALA A 44 -12.78 14.61 11.40
N TYR A 45 -12.00 13.55 11.19
CA TYR A 45 -12.45 12.27 10.69
C TYR A 45 -13.61 11.67 11.48
N LYS A 46 -13.70 11.95 12.78
CA LYS A 46 -14.83 11.54 13.64
C LYS A 46 -16.19 12.06 13.19
N ALA A 47 -16.22 13.18 12.48
CA ALA A 47 -17.47 13.82 12.03
C ALA A 47 -17.98 13.27 10.68
N ASN A 48 -17.13 12.58 9.92
CA ASN A 48 -17.48 12.00 8.64
C ASN A 48 -17.62 10.49 8.80
N LEU A 49 -18.83 9.96 8.65
CA LEU A 49 -19.23 8.55 8.79
C LEU A 49 -18.51 7.54 7.86
N ASP A 50 -17.42 7.93 7.25
CA ASP A 50 -16.57 7.07 6.43
C ASP A 50 -15.69 6.20 7.34
N PHE A 51 -16.07 4.96 7.56
CA PHE A 51 -15.35 3.94 8.36
C PHE A 51 -13.99 3.54 7.76
N LYS A 52 -13.15 4.50 7.37
CA LYS A 52 -11.80 4.23 6.87
C LYS A 52 -10.79 4.43 7.99
N PHE A 53 -9.84 3.53 8.15
CA PHE A 53 -8.73 3.76 9.08
C PHE A 53 -7.91 4.99 8.64
N PRO A 54 -7.46 5.83 9.59
CA PRO A 54 -6.95 7.17 9.28
C PRO A 54 -5.47 7.22 8.89
N LEU A 55 -4.73 6.10 8.85
CA LEU A 55 -3.27 6.11 8.65
C LEU A 55 -2.86 6.92 7.42
N HIS A 56 -3.55 6.72 6.30
CA HIS A 56 -3.29 7.46 5.08
C HIS A 56 -3.38 8.98 5.27
N TYR A 57 -4.45 9.44 5.94
CA TYR A 57 -4.68 10.87 6.18
C TYR A 57 -3.66 11.45 7.16
N TYR A 58 -3.21 10.68 8.16
CA TYR A 58 -2.11 11.10 9.04
C TYR A 58 -0.80 11.26 8.28
N ILE A 59 -0.46 10.34 7.37
CA ILE A 59 0.73 10.46 6.52
C ILE A 59 0.63 11.70 5.64
N ALA A 60 -0.50 11.88 4.94
CA ALA A 60 -0.72 13.03 4.07
C ALA A 60 -0.70 14.35 4.85
N SER A 61 -1.33 14.40 6.03
CA SER A 61 -1.32 15.56 6.93
C SER A 61 0.09 15.89 7.43
N PHE A 62 0.87 14.88 7.79
CA PHE A 62 2.26 15.10 8.20
C PHE A 62 3.07 15.76 7.09
N ILE A 63 2.95 15.25 5.85
CA ILE A 63 3.62 15.86 4.69
C ILE A 63 3.12 17.30 4.49
N TYR A 64 1.80 17.51 4.51
CA TYR A 64 1.20 18.83 4.32
C TYR A 64 1.66 19.85 5.37
N LYS A 65 1.76 19.45 6.64
CA LYS A 65 2.27 20.33 7.72
C LYS A 65 3.73 20.76 7.53
N ILE A 66 4.54 19.95 6.85
CA ILE A 66 5.93 20.28 6.56
C ILE A 66 6.03 21.25 5.39
N VAL A 67 5.30 20.98 4.31
CA VAL A 67 5.45 21.71 3.04
C VAL A 67 4.45 22.85 2.86
N ASN A 68 3.31 22.80 3.56
CA ASN A 68 2.19 23.74 3.51
C ASN A 68 1.70 24.07 2.09
N ASP A 69 1.79 23.08 1.18
CA ASP A 69 1.40 23.20 -0.21
C ASP A 69 0.74 21.90 -0.68
N LYS A 70 -0.46 22.00 -1.23
CA LYS A 70 -1.26 20.86 -1.70
C LYS A 70 -0.65 20.19 -2.93
N GLU A 71 -0.06 20.98 -3.83
CA GLU A 71 0.56 20.46 -5.06
C GLU A 71 1.84 19.69 -4.75
N ILE A 72 2.62 20.12 -3.75
CA ILE A 72 3.78 19.37 -3.29
C ILE A 72 3.35 18.04 -2.66
N VAL A 73 2.26 18.01 -1.88
CA VAL A 73 1.72 16.74 -1.34
C VAL A 73 1.32 15.80 -2.48
N ARG A 74 0.62 16.29 -3.51
CA ARG A 74 0.27 15.52 -4.71
C ARG A 74 1.51 14.97 -5.40
N PHE A 75 2.52 15.82 -5.58
CA PHE A 75 3.80 15.42 -6.18
C PHE A 75 4.49 14.29 -5.38
N VAL A 76 4.51 14.37 -4.05
CA VAL A 76 5.06 13.31 -3.18
C VAL A 76 4.31 12.00 -3.36
N TYR A 77 2.97 12.04 -3.50
CA TYR A 77 2.19 10.82 -3.76
C TYR A 77 2.44 10.25 -5.15
N CYS A 78 2.64 11.10 -6.15
CA CYS A 78 3.07 10.67 -7.47
C CYS A 78 4.44 9.97 -7.41
N LEU A 79 5.39 10.51 -6.65
CA LEU A 79 6.68 9.86 -6.41
C LEU A 79 6.54 8.53 -5.67
N LEU A 80 5.59 8.41 -4.73
CA LEU A 80 5.31 7.16 -4.01
C LEU A 80 4.73 6.07 -4.93
N ALA A 81 4.03 6.47 -6.00
CA ALA A 81 3.48 5.54 -6.97
C ALA A 81 4.55 4.92 -7.89
N ILE A 82 5.64 5.64 -8.17
CA ILE A 82 6.71 5.20 -9.08
C ILE A 82 7.32 3.84 -8.68
N PRO A 83 7.72 3.57 -7.43
CA PRO A 83 8.32 2.30 -7.04
C PRO A 83 7.36 1.10 -7.04
N ILE A 84 6.04 1.30 -7.12
CA ILE A 84 5.04 0.23 -7.03
C ILE A 84 5.24 -0.87 -8.10
N PRO A 85 5.38 -0.57 -9.41
CA PRO A 85 5.65 -1.60 -10.41
C PRO A 85 6.98 -2.32 -10.20
N TYR A 86 8.01 -1.64 -9.69
CA TYR A 86 9.27 -2.27 -9.35
C TYR A 86 9.15 -3.22 -8.15
N LEU A 87 8.43 -2.86 -7.10
CA LEU A 87 8.12 -3.75 -5.97
C LEU A 87 7.33 -4.97 -6.45
N PHE A 88 6.37 -4.78 -7.35
CA PHE A 88 5.64 -5.89 -7.96
C PHE A 88 6.56 -6.80 -8.76
N PHE A 89 7.46 -6.24 -9.56
CA PHE A 89 8.49 -7.03 -10.25
C PHE A 89 9.33 -7.86 -9.27
N LEU A 90 9.76 -7.31 -8.14
CA LEU A 90 10.52 -8.06 -7.13
C LEU A 90 9.73 -9.24 -6.57
N CYS A 91 8.42 -9.07 -6.33
CA CYS A 91 7.53 -10.16 -5.92
C CYS A 91 7.43 -11.25 -7.00
N LEU A 92 7.22 -10.85 -8.26
CA LEU A 92 7.17 -11.77 -9.39
C LEU A 92 8.48 -12.56 -9.56
N LYS A 93 9.61 -11.89 -9.45
CA LYS A 93 10.96 -12.51 -9.54
C LYS A 93 11.15 -13.61 -8.48
N ILE A 94 10.68 -13.40 -7.26
CA ILE A 94 10.76 -14.40 -6.19
C ILE A 94 9.87 -15.61 -6.51
N LYS A 95 8.64 -15.35 -6.99
CA LYS A 95 7.61 -16.39 -7.20
C LYS A 95 7.86 -17.19 -8.47
N PHE A 96 8.26 -16.54 -9.55
CA PHE A 96 8.34 -17.14 -10.90
C PHE A 96 9.78 -17.29 -11.39
N LYS A 97 10.57 -18.11 -10.69
CA LYS A 97 12.01 -18.32 -10.95
C LYS A 97 12.35 -18.84 -12.36
N LYS A 98 11.38 -19.49 -13.02
CA LYS A 98 11.60 -20.10 -14.36
C LYS A 98 11.29 -19.16 -15.53
N ILE A 99 10.65 -18.01 -15.26
CA ILE A 99 10.27 -17.07 -16.30
C ILE A 99 11.40 -16.06 -16.53
N ASN A 100 11.60 -15.66 -17.79
CA ASN A 100 12.59 -14.67 -18.16
C ASN A 100 12.36 -13.35 -17.40
N LEU A 101 13.40 -12.81 -16.76
CA LEU A 101 13.34 -11.59 -15.96
C LEU A 101 12.84 -10.38 -16.76
N ASN A 102 13.20 -10.30 -18.05
CA ASN A 102 12.73 -9.21 -18.90
C ASN A 102 11.21 -9.25 -19.10
N ASN A 103 10.65 -10.45 -19.26
CA ASN A 103 9.20 -10.62 -19.41
C ASN A 103 8.47 -10.27 -18.09
N LEU A 104 9.01 -10.70 -16.93
CA LEU A 104 8.45 -10.34 -15.64
C LEU A 104 8.49 -8.84 -15.39
N PHE A 105 9.60 -8.19 -15.77
CA PHE A 105 9.73 -6.75 -15.65
C PHE A 105 8.73 -6.01 -16.54
N LEU A 106 8.63 -6.38 -17.82
CA LEU A 106 7.63 -5.80 -18.72
C LEU A 106 6.20 -6.01 -18.22
N PHE A 107 5.90 -7.22 -17.72
CA PHE A 107 4.58 -7.47 -17.12
C PHE A 107 4.29 -6.56 -15.93
N SER A 108 5.29 -6.28 -15.10
CA SER A 108 5.11 -5.37 -13.97
C SER A 108 4.80 -3.93 -14.38
N LEU A 109 5.29 -3.49 -15.55
CA LEU A 109 5.04 -2.15 -16.07
C LEU A 109 3.59 -1.92 -16.54
N VAL A 110 2.82 -3.00 -16.75
CA VAL A 110 1.38 -2.90 -17.09
C VAL A 110 0.61 -2.11 -16.04
N ILE A 111 1.07 -2.09 -14.78
CA ILE A 111 0.47 -1.29 -13.71
C ILE A 111 0.39 0.19 -14.11
N PHE A 112 1.42 0.73 -14.75
CA PHE A 112 1.42 2.13 -15.22
C PHE A 112 0.38 2.42 -16.32
N LEU A 113 -0.12 1.39 -16.99
CA LEU A 113 -1.12 1.52 -18.06
C LEU A 113 -2.55 1.41 -17.51
N LEU A 114 -2.72 1.02 -16.25
CA LEU A 114 -4.05 0.90 -15.64
C LEU A 114 -4.62 2.30 -15.32
N PRO A 115 -5.75 2.68 -15.91
CA PRO A 115 -6.37 3.99 -15.67
C PRO A 115 -6.62 4.27 -14.19
N SER A 116 -7.11 3.27 -13.45
CA SER A 116 -7.36 3.39 -12.00
C SER A 116 -6.11 3.62 -11.18
N PHE A 117 -4.97 3.04 -11.57
CA PHE A 117 -3.69 3.29 -10.92
C PHE A 117 -3.20 4.71 -11.20
N ARG A 118 -3.27 5.14 -12.47
CA ARG A 118 -2.84 6.48 -12.89
C ARG A 118 -3.65 7.57 -12.20
N SER A 119 -4.96 7.43 -12.19
CA SER A 119 -5.85 8.33 -11.46
C SER A 119 -5.51 8.40 -9.96
N ALA A 120 -5.31 7.24 -9.32
CA ALA A 120 -4.96 7.20 -7.90
C ALA A 120 -3.56 7.75 -7.58
N ALA A 121 -2.64 7.79 -8.55
CA ALA A 121 -1.26 8.22 -8.36
C ALA A 121 -1.08 9.74 -8.32
N VAL A 122 -2.00 10.51 -8.90
CA VAL A 122 -1.82 11.96 -9.09
C VAL A 122 -2.30 12.81 -7.91
N TRP A 123 -2.76 12.17 -6.82
CA TRP A 123 -3.22 12.86 -5.64
C TRP A 123 -3.21 11.94 -4.41
N PRO A 124 -3.31 12.46 -3.17
CA PRO A 124 -3.29 11.64 -1.97
C PRO A 124 -4.45 10.63 -1.95
N ASN A 125 -4.17 9.38 -2.26
CA ASN A 125 -5.17 8.33 -2.35
C ASN A 125 -4.81 7.13 -1.46
N THR A 126 -5.80 6.65 -0.71
CA THR A 126 -5.65 5.47 0.17
C THR A 126 -5.24 4.22 -0.59
N GLN A 127 -5.57 4.13 -1.90
CA GLN A 127 -5.20 2.98 -2.73
C GLN A 127 -3.69 2.91 -2.93
N ILE A 128 -3.03 4.03 -3.28
CA ILE A 128 -1.58 4.07 -3.51
C ILE A 128 -0.83 3.69 -2.24
N THR A 129 -1.20 4.27 -1.10
CA THR A 129 -0.59 3.93 0.20
C THR A 129 -0.82 2.46 0.55
N GLY A 130 -2.05 1.97 0.35
CA GLY A 130 -2.40 0.57 0.62
C GLY A 130 -1.65 -0.41 -0.27
N ILE A 131 -1.60 -0.20 -1.59
CA ILE A 131 -0.88 -1.07 -2.52
C ILE A 131 0.62 -1.05 -2.26
N PHE A 132 1.19 0.11 -1.95
CA PHE A 132 2.61 0.22 -1.62
C PHE A 132 2.97 -0.68 -0.43
N PHE A 133 2.30 -0.53 0.71
CA PHE A 133 2.54 -1.35 1.89
C PHE A 133 2.22 -2.82 1.66
N PHE A 134 1.15 -3.12 0.89
CA PHE A 134 0.81 -4.48 0.52
C PHE A 134 1.92 -5.18 -0.26
N LEU A 135 2.51 -4.52 -1.26
CA LEU A 135 3.59 -5.11 -2.04
C LEU A 135 4.87 -5.32 -1.22
N VAL A 136 5.16 -4.42 -0.27
CA VAL A 136 6.26 -4.61 0.68
C VAL A 136 5.98 -5.81 1.59
N ALA A 137 4.75 -5.95 2.11
CA ALA A 137 4.35 -7.12 2.90
C ALA A 137 4.48 -8.41 2.09
N LEU A 138 3.96 -8.41 0.85
CA LEU A 138 4.03 -9.56 -0.06
C LEU A 138 5.48 -9.95 -0.38
N PHE A 139 6.35 -8.98 -0.58
CA PHE A 139 7.78 -9.22 -0.82
C PHE A 139 8.43 -9.97 0.35
N TYR A 140 8.22 -9.53 1.59
CA TYR A 140 8.77 -10.21 2.76
C TYR A 140 8.13 -11.57 2.99
N PHE A 141 6.83 -11.70 2.76
CA PHE A 141 6.14 -12.98 2.81
C PHE A 141 6.71 -14.00 1.82
N LEU A 142 6.89 -13.61 0.55
CA LEU A 142 7.48 -14.48 -0.47
C LEU A 142 8.94 -14.83 -0.16
N LYS A 143 9.71 -13.88 0.38
CA LYS A 143 11.06 -14.14 0.87
C LYS A 143 11.09 -15.21 1.96
N TRP A 144 10.21 -15.09 2.96
CA TRP A 144 10.05 -16.08 4.01
C TRP A 144 9.62 -17.45 3.43
N GLU A 145 8.61 -17.46 2.57
CA GLU A 145 8.09 -18.69 1.97
C GLU A 145 9.17 -19.45 1.19
N THR A 146 10.04 -18.75 0.47
CA THR A 146 11.10 -19.37 -0.33
C THR A 146 12.28 -19.88 0.47
N LYS A 147 12.52 -19.40 1.68
CA LYS A 147 13.58 -19.89 2.57
C LYS A 147 13.29 -21.29 3.13
N ASN A 148 12.01 -21.72 3.14
CA ASN A 148 11.55 -22.98 3.72
C ASN A 148 11.99 -23.23 5.19
N GLU A 149 12.35 -22.16 5.91
CA GLU A 149 12.80 -22.23 7.32
C GLU A 149 11.61 -22.04 8.28
N PHE A 150 10.60 -22.92 8.17
CA PHE A 150 9.34 -22.80 8.93
C PHE A 150 9.47 -23.16 10.42
N LYS A 151 10.63 -23.67 10.84
CA LYS A 151 10.92 -24.02 12.24
C LYS A 151 11.51 -22.87 13.06
N LYS A 152 11.89 -21.75 12.42
CA LYS A 152 12.47 -20.59 13.08
C LYS A 152 11.58 -19.38 12.94
N PHE A 153 11.57 -18.55 13.96
CA PHE A 153 10.93 -17.25 13.91
C PHE A 153 11.84 -16.25 13.19
N ASN A 154 11.42 -15.81 12.02
CA ASN A 154 12.24 -14.98 11.14
C ASN A 154 11.74 -13.53 11.12
N VAL A 155 12.66 -12.59 10.90
CA VAL A 155 12.34 -11.15 10.76
C VAL A 155 11.35 -10.90 9.63
N GLU A 156 11.39 -11.71 8.56
CA GLU A 156 10.46 -11.60 7.44
C GLU A 156 8.98 -11.78 7.85
N ILE A 157 8.70 -12.63 8.86
CA ILE A 157 7.34 -12.79 9.40
C ILE A 157 6.90 -11.49 10.06
N ILE A 158 7.75 -10.90 10.90
CA ILE A 158 7.46 -9.64 11.60
C ILE A 158 7.22 -8.52 10.60
N LEU A 159 8.11 -8.38 9.61
CA LEU A 159 7.97 -7.37 8.56
C LEU A 159 6.71 -7.57 7.71
N THR A 160 6.37 -8.83 7.41
CA THR A 160 5.11 -9.13 6.71
C THR A 160 3.91 -8.65 7.52
N ILE A 161 3.84 -8.99 8.83
CA ILE A 161 2.74 -8.60 9.70
C ILE A 161 2.69 -7.08 9.86
N PHE A 162 3.82 -6.44 10.08
CA PHE A 162 3.91 -4.99 10.21
C PHE A 162 3.36 -4.28 8.96
N PHE A 163 3.88 -4.60 7.77
CA PHE A 163 3.47 -3.93 6.55
C PHE A 163 2.03 -4.28 6.12
N ILE A 164 1.56 -5.51 6.37
CA ILE A 164 0.16 -5.82 6.08
C ILE A 164 -0.80 -5.10 7.06
N SER A 165 -0.39 -4.86 8.30
CA SER A 165 -1.16 -4.03 9.24
C SER A 165 -1.25 -2.58 8.77
N LEU A 166 -0.13 -1.99 8.31
CA LEU A 166 -0.14 -0.65 7.69
C LEU A 166 -1.05 -0.60 6.45
N THR A 167 -1.08 -1.69 5.67
CA THR A 167 -1.98 -1.81 4.51
C THR A 167 -3.44 -1.75 4.94
N VAL A 168 -3.83 -2.51 5.96
CA VAL A 168 -5.20 -2.52 6.51
C VAL A 168 -5.56 -1.15 7.09
N TYR A 169 -4.63 -0.50 7.79
CA TYR A 169 -4.82 0.85 8.34
C TYR A 169 -4.90 1.94 7.27
N SER A 170 -4.39 1.68 6.08
CA SER A 170 -4.57 2.58 4.93
C SER A 170 -5.90 2.33 4.23
N ARG A 171 -6.33 1.06 4.13
CA ARG A 171 -7.60 0.69 3.49
C ARG A 171 -8.10 -0.65 3.99
N GLN A 172 -9.26 -0.68 4.64
CA GLN A 172 -9.84 -1.84 5.33
C GLN A 172 -10.07 -3.07 4.43
N ILE A 173 -10.33 -2.87 3.14
CA ILE A 173 -10.56 -3.98 2.21
C ILE A 173 -9.40 -4.99 2.19
N TYR A 174 -8.20 -4.54 2.52
CA TYR A 174 -7.03 -5.41 2.62
C TYR A 174 -7.05 -6.35 3.85
N ALA A 175 -8.00 -6.20 4.77
CA ALA A 175 -8.17 -7.12 5.89
C ALA A 175 -8.42 -8.56 5.43
N MET A 176 -9.10 -8.74 4.29
CA MET A 176 -9.32 -10.07 3.71
C MET A 176 -8.01 -10.75 3.32
N ILE A 177 -7.06 -9.98 2.79
CA ILE A 177 -5.73 -10.50 2.42
C ILE A 177 -4.92 -10.84 3.66
N PHE A 178 -5.08 -10.10 4.75
CA PHE A 178 -4.48 -10.40 6.03
C PHE A 178 -4.88 -11.81 6.53
N PHE A 179 -6.17 -12.17 6.46
CA PHE A 179 -6.64 -13.51 6.80
C PHE A 179 -5.97 -14.59 5.94
N TYR A 180 -5.78 -14.34 4.66
CA TYR A 180 -5.06 -15.27 3.79
C TYR A 180 -3.64 -15.55 4.27
N PHE A 181 -2.87 -14.52 4.65
CA PHE A 181 -1.53 -14.72 5.22
C PHE A 181 -1.57 -15.50 6.53
N MET A 182 -2.54 -15.23 7.41
CA MET A 182 -2.70 -15.95 8.67
C MET A 182 -3.00 -17.43 8.45
N ILE A 183 -3.82 -17.78 7.48
CA ILE A 183 -4.08 -19.18 7.11
C ILE A 183 -2.79 -19.88 6.66
N ILE A 184 -1.95 -19.21 5.86
CA ILE A 184 -0.68 -19.81 5.41
C ILE A 184 0.30 -19.95 6.59
N PHE A 185 0.40 -18.98 7.48
CA PHE A 185 1.20 -19.09 8.70
C PHE A 185 0.74 -20.24 9.58
N PHE A 186 -0.56 -20.39 9.81
CA PHE A 186 -1.14 -21.51 10.56
C PHE A 186 -0.77 -22.87 9.94
N ARG A 187 -0.82 -23.00 8.63
CA ARG A 187 -0.53 -24.26 7.92
C ARG A 187 0.95 -24.61 7.86
N LYS A 188 1.86 -23.63 7.91
CA LYS A 188 3.30 -23.85 7.69
C LYS A 188 4.14 -23.75 8.96
N LEU A 189 3.73 -22.97 9.95
CA LEU A 189 4.46 -22.81 11.22
C LEU A 189 4.08 -23.91 12.21
N SER A 190 5.00 -24.25 13.13
CA SER A 190 4.64 -25.02 14.31
C SER A 190 3.65 -24.24 15.18
N PHE A 191 2.83 -24.93 15.95
CA PHE A 191 1.79 -24.31 16.80
C PHE A 191 2.36 -23.22 17.72
N THR A 192 3.52 -23.48 18.34
CA THR A 192 4.20 -22.50 19.21
C THR A 192 4.63 -21.24 18.45
N LEU A 193 5.15 -21.39 17.23
CA LEU A 193 5.54 -20.25 16.39
C LEU A 193 4.32 -19.49 15.88
N PHE A 194 3.26 -20.19 15.54
CA PHE A 194 1.99 -19.58 15.15
C PHE A 194 1.41 -18.75 16.30
N LEU A 195 1.43 -19.24 17.54
CA LEU A 195 0.99 -18.46 18.71
C LEU A 195 1.81 -17.18 18.89
N LYS A 196 3.16 -17.27 18.78
CA LYS A 196 4.02 -16.06 18.80
C LYS A 196 3.67 -15.09 17.69
N THR A 197 3.42 -15.59 16.48
CA THR A 197 2.98 -14.79 15.34
C THR A 197 1.64 -14.10 15.63
N SER A 198 0.68 -14.82 16.18
CA SER A 198 -0.64 -14.29 16.56
C SER A 198 -0.56 -13.22 17.66
N LEU A 199 0.34 -13.35 18.62
CA LEU A 199 0.60 -12.30 19.62
C LEU A 199 1.12 -11.01 18.97
N ILE A 200 2.05 -11.12 18.02
CA ILE A 200 2.55 -9.95 17.27
C ILE A 200 1.45 -9.31 16.44
N VAL A 201 0.62 -10.13 15.80
CA VAL A 201 -0.59 -9.65 15.11
C VAL A 201 -1.48 -8.86 16.07
N GLY A 202 -1.75 -9.40 17.26
CA GLY A 202 -2.52 -8.71 18.30
C GLY A 202 -1.92 -7.36 18.66
N LEU A 203 -0.60 -7.28 18.85
CA LEU A 203 0.10 -6.02 19.15
C LEU A 203 -0.08 -4.99 18.04
N PHE A 204 0.08 -5.39 16.77
CA PHE A 204 -0.11 -4.47 15.63
C PHE A 204 -1.58 -4.15 15.34
N ALA A 205 -2.53 -4.97 15.82
CA ALA A 205 -3.95 -4.69 15.71
C ALA A 205 -4.46 -3.70 16.78
N LEU A 206 -3.76 -3.56 17.92
CA LEU A 206 -4.17 -2.70 19.03
C LEU A 206 -4.51 -1.26 18.62
N PRO A 207 -3.70 -0.56 17.81
CA PRO A 207 -4.06 0.81 17.39
C PRO A 207 -5.42 0.87 16.68
N GLY A 208 -5.73 -0.10 15.82
CA GLY A 208 -7.02 -0.17 15.13
C GLY A 208 -8.18 -0.50 16.05
N ILE A 209 -7.98 -1.41 17.01
CA ILE A 209 -8.99 -1.76 18.02
C ILE A 209 -9.29 -0.53 18.90
N ILE A 210 -8.24 0.15 19.38
CA ILE A 210 -8.38 1.38 20.17
C ILE A 210 -9.13 2.43 19.36
N PHE A 211 -8.76 2.62 18.09
CA PHE A 211 -9.43 3.58 17.22
C PHE A 211 -10.93 3.29 17.07
N VAL A 212 -11.32 2.01 16.89
CA VAL A 212 -12.75 1.62 16.75
C VAL A 212 -13.52 1.78 18.05
N ILE A 213 -12.91 1.52 19.21
CA ILE A 213 -13.59 1.63 20.52
C ILE A 213 -13.82 3.09 20.91
N PHE A 214 -12.92 4.01 20.54
CA PHE A 214 -12.97 5.42 20.93
C PHE A 214 -13.52 6.35 19.84
N LEU A 215 -13.98 5.80 18.72
CA LEU A 215 -14.78 6.50 17.72
C LEU A 215 -16.26 6.57 18.12
#